data_44a2b458aeb8aa1700ba745f1601888b
#
_entry.id   44a2b458aeb8aa1700ba745f1601888b
#
_cell.length_a   1.000
_cell.length_b   1.000
_cell.length_c   1.000
_cell.angle_alpha   90.00
_cell.angle_beta   90.00
_cell.angle_gamma   90.00
#
_symmetry.space_group_name_H-M   'P 1'
#
loop_
_entity.id
_entity.type
_entity.pdbx_description
1 polymer ?
#
loop_
_entity_poly.entity_id
_entity_poly.type
_entity_poly.pdbx_seq_one_letter_code
_entity_poly.pdbx_strand_id
1 'polypeptide(L)'
;MGTAGKPPAQPEPASVAAARKLHLLLRSRDLRPALEYLSSLPSPLTLLPNHAINALLRALAAAGRVRAAADLFRRIPAPTAHSFNSLLAALLRRGRTRTANAVLAAFLRSPRATPDAATLNTLLHGLSTASPRASPPALVRLFRFLPETYAFAPDAISYNSLLVALCRAGDLHAARKLFDKMRVGEKDCKASVSPNVITYTTMIKAYCVRGLADEALEVFNMMAADGVAPNRITYNTMIQGFCEAGRMELVRGLLETDSFKPDTCTFNTLMAAHCGEGRIKEAMEVFGQMAELRVSRDSASYSTVIRALCENREFVKAEELVDELLEKEVLKKRGGCVPLIAAYNPVFVYLCENGKAKKARILFGQLLDRRSKVDFAAFKTLILGHCKEGDFEEGYQLVLSMLKRDLVPDDECYIAIVEGFSRKGRMKIAWEVLHRMLNSGLRPSTSTFHSVLLGLLKKEGCAKEAADLIEIMLERKIRQNLDLSTNTIDALFKSSLNDRAYKVITSLYDQGYYIKMEKLIGDLCEEKKFIEAAELTLFSLQKHHDLGVSVCSTVLDGLCTTGRASDAFRLFYELIESGSSSAAVEPRSLVALHHALDEDGKTKEADFVAKQMRRAAAKIRETV
;
A
#
# COMPACT_ATOMS: atom_id res chain seq x y z
N MET A 1 58.32 -10.99 -44.26
CA MET A 1 58.17 -11.49 -42.85
C MET A 1 56.70 -11.64 -42.59
N GLY A 2 56.25 -12.90 -42.58
CA GLY A 2 54.83 -13.22 -42.52
C GLY A 2 54.25 -13.06 -41.10
N THR A 3 53.10 -12.42 -41.01
CA THR A 3 52.27 -12.37 -39.81
C THR A 3 51.61 -13.73 -39.60
N ALA A 4 52.09 -14.45 -38.61
CA ALA A 4 51.47 -15.71 -38.18
C ALA A 4 50.03 -15.42 -37.67
N GLY A 5 49.02 -15.84 -38.41
CA GLY A 5 47.65 -15.82 -38.00
C GLY A 5 47.41 -16.70 -36.79
N LYS A 6 46.75 -16.17 -35.75
CA LYS A 6 46.24 -16.97 -34.64
C LYS A 6 45.40 -18.13 -35.19
N PRO A 7 45.58 -19.36 -34.67
CA PRO A 7 44.75 -20.48 -35.11
C PRO A 7 43.27 -20.20 -34.73
N PRO A 8 42.29 -20.65 -35.55
CA PRO A 8 40.87 -20.49 -35.26
C PRO A 8 40.55 -21.19 -33.93
N ALA A 9 39.85 -20.47 -33.06
CA ALA A 9 39.39 -21.00 -31.77
C ALA A 9 38.52 -22.24 -32.03
N GLN A 10 38.87 -23.37 -31.43
CA GLN A 10 38.07 -24.58 -31.48
C GLN A 10 36.64 -24.28 -30.98
N PRO A 11 35.61 -24.83 -31.62
CA PRO A 11 34.22 -24.58 -31.18
C PRO A 11 34.06 -25.05 -29.73
N GLU A 12 33.63 -24.11 -28.85
CA GLU A 12 33.32 -24.43 -27.46
C GLU A 12 32.28 -25.58 -27.39
N PRO A 13 32.44 -26.57 -26.50
CA PRO A 13 31.47 -27.63 -26.31
C PRO A 13 30.09 -27.03 -26.04
N ALA A 14 29.02 -27.52 -26.67
CA ALA A 14 27.65 -26.99 -26.55
C ALA A 14 27.19 -26.85 -25.09
N SER A 15 27.68 -27.71 -24.18
CA SER A 15 27.42 -27.65 -22.75
C SER A 15 28.06 -26.43 -22.05
N VAL A 16 29.24 -26.00 -22.48
CA VAL A 16 29.92 -24.81 -21.92
C VAL A 16 29.27 -23.53 -22.41
N ALA A 17 28.92 -23.47 -23.69
CA ALA A 17 28.21 -22.34 -24.27
C ALA A 17 26.80 -22.15 -23.63
N ALA A 18 26.09 -23.25 -23.40
CA ALA A 18 24.78 -23.22 -22.72
C ALA A 18 24.90 -22.77 -21.26
N ALA A 19 25.91 -23.23 -20.53
CA ALA A 19 26.16 -22.82 -19.16
C ALA A 19 26.54 -21.32 -19.06
N ARG A 20 27.39 -20.84 -19.98
CA ARG A 20 27.79 -19.43 -20.05
C ARG A 20 26.57 -18.51 -20.32
N LYS A 21 25.70 -18.90 -21.26
CA LYS A 21 24.47 -18.16 -21.55
C LYS A 21 23.53 -18.13 -20.34
N LEU A 22 23.33 -19.25 -19.64
CA LEU A 22 22.55 -19.31 -18.42
C LEU A 22 23.12 -18.41 -17.33
N HIS A 23 24.46 -18.42 -17.12
CA HIS A 23 25.11 -17.55 -16.15
C HIS A 23 24.92 -16.05 -16.46
N LEU A 24 24.94 -15.65 -17.74
CA LEU A 24 24.66 -14.28 -18.15
C LEU A 24 23.22 -13.88 -17.82
N LEU A 25 22.24 -14.75 -18.10
CA LEU A 25 20.84 -14.51 -17.79
C LEU A 25 20.57 -14.44 -16.28
N LEU A 26 21.33 -15.18 -15.46
CA LEU A 26 21.22 -15.14 -13.99
C LEU A 26 21.77 -13.86 -13.36
N ARG A 27 22.53 -13.03 -14.08
CA ARG A 27 22.97 -11.71 -13.61
C ARG A 27 21.84 -10.68 -13.61
N SER A 28 20.79 -10.89 -14.40
CA SER A 28 19.59 -10.04 -14.38
C SER A 28 18.76 -10.32 -13.14
N ARG A 29 18.02 -9.29 -12.63
CA ARG A 29 17.09 -9.48 -11.52
C ARG A 29 15.84 -10.28 -11.91
N ASP A 30 15.52 -10.33 -13.22
CA ASP A 30 14.40 -11.13 -13.73
C ASP A 30 14.90 -12.52 -14.15
N LEU A 31 14.36 -13.54 -13.49
CA LEU A 31 14.72 -14.94 -13.76
C LEU A 31 13.84 -15.59 -14.85
N ARG A 32 12.85 -14.88 -15.40
CA ARG A 32 12.00 -15.41 -16.47
C ARG A 32 12.78 -15.81 -17.71
N PRO A 33 13.70 -14.97 -18.24
CA PRO A 33 14.50 -15.34 -19.40
C PRO A 33 15.38 -16.58 -19.16
N ALA A 34 15.87 -16.77 -17.93
CA ALA A 34 16.68 -17.94 -17.57
C ALA A 34 15.83 -19.23 -17.53
N LEU A 35 14.57 -19.14 -17.07
CA LEU A 35 13.64 -20.28 -17.08
C LEU A 35 13.14 -20.60 -18.50
N GLU A 36 12.85 -19.62 -19.31
CA GLU A 36 12.48 -19.77 -20.72
C GLU A 36 13.63 -20.41 -21.52
N TYR A 37 14.84 -19.94 -21.30
CA TYR A 37 16.02 -20.55 -21.90
C TYR A 37 16.20 -22.02 -21.48
N LEU A 38 15.98 -22.34 -20.19
CA LEU A 38 16.02 -23.72 -19.73
C LEU A 38 14.95 -24.59 -20.40
N SER A 39 13.77 -24.07 -20.63
CA SER A 39 12.68 -24.81 -21.30
C SER A 39 12.91 -24.98 -22.81
N SER A 40 13.68 -24.08 -23.42
CA SER A 40 14.01 -24.13 -24.87
C SER A 40 15.10 -25.14 -25.22
N LEU A 41 15.82 -25.66 -24.22
CA LEU A 41 16.85 -26.68 -24.47
C LEU A 41 16.23 -28.06 -24.67
N PRO A 42 16.65 -28.82 -25.69
CA PRO A 42 16.04 -30.15 -26.01
C PRO A 42 16.24 -31.18 -24.89
N SER A 43 17.33 -31.09 -24.12
CA SER A 43 17.60 -31.94 -22.95
C SER A 43 18.35 -31.11 -21.90
N PRO A 44 17.67 -30.20 -21.19
CA PRO A 44 18.35 -29.18 -20.38
C PRO A 44 19.20 -29.74 -19.23
N LEU A 45 18.84 -30.90 -18.69
CA LEU A 45 19.51 -31.48 -17.52
C LEU A 45 20.70 -32.38 -17.88
N THR A 46 20.80 -32.84 -19.11
CA THR A 46 21.94 -33.61 -19.62
C THR A 46 22.98 -32.71 -20.30
N LEU A 47 22.53 -31.60 -20.90
CA LEU A 47 23.38 -30.62 -21.57
C LEU A 47 24.04 -29.63 -20.61
N LEU A 48 23.42 -29.33 -19.47
CA LEU A 48 23.97 -28.38 -18.51
C LEU A 48 24.80 -29.06 -17.44
N PRO A 49 26.00 -28.57 -17.15
CA PRO A 49 26.80 -29.09 -16.03
C PRO A 49 26.16 -28.75 -14.69
N ASN A 50 26.34 -29.61 -13.68
CA ASN A 50 25.71 -29.49 -12.36
C ASN A 50 25.92 -28.12 -11.70
N HIS A 51 27.07 -27.46 -11.92
CA HIS A 51 27.31 -26.14 -11.36
C HIS A 51 26.37 -25.05 -11.91
N ALA A 52 26.00 -25.13 -13.19
CA ALA A 52 25.04 -24.18 -13.81
C ALA A 52 23.61 -24.41 -13.29
N ILE A 53 23.22 -25.68 -13.13
CA ILE A 53 21.91 -26.03 -12.55
C ILE A 53 21.85 -25.57 -11.08
N ASN A 54 22.90 -25.78 -10.30
CA ASN A 54 22.98 -25.33 -8.92
C ASN A 54 22.98 -23.79 -8.80
N ALA A 55 23.58 -23.08 -9.77
CA ALA A 55 23.50 -21.62 -9.82
C ALA A 55 22.05 -21.14 -10.04
N LEU A 56 21.31 -21.80 -10.93
CA LEU A 56 19.88 -21.50 -11.14
C LEU A 56 19.04 -21.84 -9.91
N LEU A 57 19.28 -22.99 -9.26
CA LEU A 57 18.62 -23.34 -7.99
C LEU A 57 18.84 -22.27 -6.93
N ARG A 58 20.09 -21.80 -6.77
CA ARG A 58 20.41 -20.71 -5.82
C ARG A 58 19.71 -19.41 -6.19
N ALA A 59 19.66 -19.05 -7.46
CA ALA A 59 18.99 -17.84 -7.92
C ALA A 59 17.46 -17.90 -7.68
N LEU A 60 16.82 -19.03 -7.98
CA LEU A 60 15.40 -19.27 -7.70
C LEU A 60 15.13 -19.24 -6.19
N ALA A 61 16.02 -19.83 -5.40
CA ALA A 61 15.97 -19.80 -3.94
C ALA A 61 16.07 -18.37 -3.39
N ALA A 62 17.00 -17.57 -3.90
CA ALA A 62 17.20 -16.19 -3.52
C ALA A 62 15.98 -15.30 -3.89
N ALA A 63 15.41 -15.52 -5.08
CA ALA A 63 14.21 -14.85 -5.55
C ALA A 63 12.91 -15.33 -4.84
N GLY A 64 13.02 -16.34 -3.97
CA GLY A 64 11.88 -16.89 -3.24
C GLY A 64 10.91 -17.73 -4.05
N ARG A 65 11.28 -18.13 -5.28
CA ARG A 65 10.48 -19.01 -6.16
C ARG A 65 10.64 -20.48 -5.77
N VAL A 66 10.24 -20.83 -4.54
CA VAL A 66 10.49 -22.16 -3.94
C VAL A 66 9.85 -23.30 -4.72
N ARG A 67 8.64 -23.09 -5.29
CA ARG A 67 7.97 -24.12 -6.10
C ARG A 67 8.80 -24.46 -7.33
N ALA A 68 9.22 -23.45 -8.10
CA ALA A 68 10.05 -23.65 -9.29
C ALA A 68 11.41 -24.29 -8.95
N ALA A 69 12.02 -23.94 -7.80
CA ALA A 69 13.24 -24.56 -7.33
C ALA A 69 13.02 -26.05 -6.97
N ALA A 70 11.92 -26.40 -6.32
CA ALA A 70 11.59 -27.79 -6.00
C ALA A 70 11.28 -28.64 -7.25
N ASP A 71 10.60 -28.04 -8.24
CA ASP A 71 10.30 -28.71 -9.50
C ASP A 71 11.57 -28.97 -10.33
N LEU A 72 12.47 -27.96 -10.37
CA LEU A 72 13.78 -28.13 -11.00
C LEU A 72 14.58 -29.23 -10.28
N PHE A 73 14.62 -29.21 -8.95
CA PHE A 73 15.35 -30.17 -8.14
C PHE A 73 14.88 -31.62 -8.39
N ARG A 74 13.56 -31.89 -8.46
CA ARG A 74 13.00 -33.21 -8.76
C ARG A 74 13.42 -33.77 -10.12
N ARG A 75 13.72 -32.88 -11.06
CA ARG A 75 14.14 -33.23 -12.43
C ARG A 75 15.63 -33.51 -12.55
N ILE A 76 16.45 -33.23 -11.51
CA ILE A 76 17.90 -33.48 -11.53
C ILE A 76 18.15 -34.99 -11.38
N PRO A 77 18.81 -35.66 -12.34
CA PRO A 77 19.00 -37.12 -12.31
C PRO A 77 19.95 -37.58 -11.17
N ALA A 78 20.91 -36.76 -10.83
CA ALA A 78 21.90 -37.05 -9.78
C ALA A 78 22.15 -35.76 -8.95
N PRO A 79 21.29 -35.46 -7.95
CA PRO A 79 21.50 -34.30 -7.11
C PRO A 79 22.74 -34.45 -6.23
N THR A 80 23.55 -33.40 -6.19
CA THR A 80 24.75 -33.31 -5.34
C THR A 80 24.42 -32.71 -3.98
N ALA A 81 25.32 -32.82 -2.99
CA ALA A 81 25.17 -32.15 -1.69
C ALA A 81 24.88 -30.65 -1.87
N HIS A 82 25.48 -30.01 -2.86
CA HIS A 82 25.25 -28.59 -3.18
C HIS A 82 23.82 -28.29 -3.67
N SER A 83 23.23 -29.24 -4.44
CA SER A 83 21.83 -29.13 -4.89
C SER A 83 20.87 -29.20 -3.71
N PHE A 84 21.08 -30.16 -2.79
CA PHE A 84 20.31 -30.30 -1.56
C PHE A 84 20.43 -29.06 -0.67
N ASN A 85 21.66 -28.60 -0.43
CA ASN A 85 21.93 -27.41 0.40
C ASN A 85 21.25 -26.15 -0.15
N SER A 86 21.24 -25.98 -1.48
CA SER A 86 20.56 -24.84 -2.13
C SER A 86 19.04 -24.88 -1.91
N LEU A 87 18.42 -26.05 -2.01
CA LEU A 87 16.98 -26.22 -1.79
C LEU A 87 16.63 -26.07 -0.29
N LEU A 88 17.43 -26.68 0.60
CA LEU A 88 17.26 -26.57 2.05
C LEU A 88 17.32 -25.10 2.51
N ALA A 89 18.32 -24.33 2.04
CA ALA A 89 18.44 -22.91 2.33
C ALA A 89 17.22 -22.10 1.87
N ALA A 90 16.63 -22.45 0.72
CA ALA A 90 15.41 -21.79 0.22
C ALA A 90 14.20 -22.08 1.10
N LEU A 91 14.00 -23.34 1.46
CA LEU A 91 12.86 -23.80 2.27
C LEU A 91 12.92 -23.21 3.68
N LEU A 92 14.09 -23.25 4.32
CA LEU A 92 14.31 -22.74 5.68
C LEU A 92 14.11 -21.22 5.76
N ARG A 93 14.64 -20.45 4.77
CA ARG A 93 14.40 -18.99 4.69
C ARG A 93 12.93 -18.60 4.60
N ARG A 94 12.08 -19.48 4.04
CA ARG A 94 10.62 -19.28 3.93
C ARG A 94 9.84 -19.93 5.08
N GLY A 95 10.50 -20.41 6.11
CA GLY A 95 9.87 -21.06 7.25
C GLY A 95 9.16 -22.38 6.94
N ARG A 96 9.44 -23.01 5.78
CA ARG A 96 8.84 -24.29 5.38
C ARG A 96 9.58 -25.47 6.00
N THR A 97 9.62 -25.52 7.32
CA THR A 97 10.40 -26.49 8.10
C THR A 97 10.00 -27.96 7.83
N ARG A 98 8.68 -28.24 7.69
CA ARG A 98 8.22 -29.60 7.38
C ARG A 98 8.75 -30.12 6.05
N THR A 99 8.70 -29.29 5.00
CA THR A 99 9.23 -29.68 3.68
C THR A 99 10.76 -29.73 3.68
N ALA A 100 11.43 -28.85 4.43
CA ALA A 100 12.88 -28.91 4.62
C ALA A 100 13.30 -30.21 5.29
N ASN A 101 12.60 -30.66 6.34
CA ASN A 101 12.86 -31.93 7.01
C ASN A 101 12.67 -33.14 6.05
N ALA A 102 11.65 -33.12 5.18
CA ALA A 102 11.45 -34.17 4.19
C ALA A 102 12.61 -34.21 3.16
N VAL A 103 13.08 -33.05 2.71
CA VAL A 103 14.24 -32.94 1.81
C VAL A 103 15.52 -33.39 2.52
N LEU A 104 15.71 -33.02 3.77
CA LEU A 104 16.85 -33.48 4.58
C LEU A 104 16.82 -35.01 4.75
N ALA A 105 15.67 -35.59 5.08
CA ALA A 105 15.53 -37.05 5.19
C ALA A 105 15.81 -37.77 3.86
N ALA A 106 15.42 -37.19 2.73
CA ALA A 106 15.78 -37.70 1.41
C ALA A 106 17.30 -37.58 1.14
N PHE A 107 17.90 -36.48 1.58
CA PHE A 107 19.36 -36.27 1.46
C PHE A 107 20.14 -37.31 2.26
N LEU A 108 19.78 -37.52 3.52
CA LEU A 108 20.43 -38.49 4.41
C LEU A 108 20.31 -39.95 3.94
N ARG A 109 19.31 -40.27 3.13
CA ARG A 109 19.11 -41.60 2.50
C ARG A 109 19.80 -41.74 1.13
N SER A 110 20.34 -40.66 0.59
CA SER A 110 20.95 -40.67 -0.75
C SER A 110 22.30 -41.34 -0.74
N PRO A 111 22.55 -42.41 -1.52
CA PRO A 111 23.84 -43.06 -1.56
C PRO A 111 24.90 -42.27 -2.33
N ARG A 112 24.50 -41.27 -3.11
CA ARG A 112 25.36 -40.51 -4.03
C ARG A 112 25.75 -39.13 -3.51
N ALA A 113 25.10 -38.66 -2.45
CA ALA A 113 25.35 -37.34 -1.88
C ALA A 113 25.49 -37.48 -0.36
N THR A 114 26.65 -37.11 0.16
CA THR A 114 26.91 -37.12 1.61
C THR A 114 26.88 -35.71 2.17
N PRO A 115 26.24 -35.50 3.35
CA PRO A 115 26.35 -34.24 4.06
C PRO A 115 27.79 -33.84 4.35
N ASP A 116 28.02 -32.53 4.28
CA ASP A 116 29.32 -31.90 4.49
C ASP A 116 29.23 -30.71 5.47
N ALA A 117 30.32 -30.02 5.72
CA ALA A 117 30.33 -28.81 6.56
C ALA A 117 29.40 -27.72 6.01
N ALA A 118 29.25 -27.60 4.68
CA ALA A 118 28.33 -26.65 4.08
C ALA A 118 26.86 -27.02 4.34
N THR A 119 26.53 -28.31 4.43
CA THR A 119 25.21 -28.81 4.85
C THR A 119 24.94 -28.41 6.29
N LEU A 120 25.88 -28.64 7.20
CA LEU A 120 25.79 -28.27 8.60
C LEU A 120 25.56 -26.77 8.74
N ASN A 121 26.33 -25.94 8.04
CA ASN A 121 26.22 -24.48 8.05
C ASN A 121 24.87 -24.01 7.55
N THR A 122 24.36 -24.61 6.48
CA THR A 122 23.03 -24.29 5.91
C THR A 122 21.90 -24.62 6.90
N LEU A 123 21.98 -25.75 7.59
CA LEU A 123 20.98 -26.17 8.57
C LEU A 123 21.03 -25.31 9.82
N LEU A 124 22.21 -25.07 10.39
CA LEU A 124 22.37 -24.22 11.58
C LEU A 124 21.86 -22.81 11.34
N HIS A 125 22.27 -22.19 10.24
CA HIS A 125 21.80 -20.85 9.88
C HIS A 125 20.30 -20.82 9.61
N GLY A 126 19.81 -21.78 8.81
CA GLY A 126 18.40 -21.82 8.42
C GLY A 126 17.45 -22.08 9.60
N LEU A 127 17.79 -23.03 10.47
CA LEU A 127 16.98 -23.38 11.64
C LEU A 127 17.02 -22.32 12.75
N SER A 128 18.13 -21.57 12.86
CA SER A 128 18.23 -20.44 13.80
C SER A 128 17.43 -19.20 13.36
N THR A 129 17.13 -19.09 12.06
CA THR A 129 16.39 -17.95 11.48
C THR A 129 14.93 -18.28 11.14
N ALA A 130 14.57 -19.57 11.07
CA ALA A 130 13.22 -20.01 10.76
C ALA A 130 12.21 -19.65 11.87
N SER A 131 10.93 -19.60 11.53
CA SER A 131 9.85 -19.44 12.51
C SER A 131 8.90 -20.66 12.42
N PRO A 132 8.73 -21.45 13.50
CA PRO A 132 9.38 -21.30 14.81
C PRO A 132 10.88 -21.65 14.78
N ARG A 133 11.67 -21.02 15.66
CA ARG A 133 13.10 -21.29 15.78
C ARG A 133 13.35 -22.65 16.43
N ALA A 134 14.41 -23.34 15.97
CA ALA A 134 14.88 -24.55 16.64
C ALA A 134 15.42 -24.24 18.05
N SER A 135 15.18 -25.14 19.00
CA SER A 135 15.71 -24.98 20.36
C SER A 135 17.25 -25.13 20.39
N PRO A 136 17.95 -24.40 21.27
CA PRO A 136 19.40 -24.52 21.42
C PRO A 136 19.91 -25.96 21.57
N PRO A 137 19.29 -26.81 22.40
CA PRO A 137 19.69 -28.21 22.52
C PRO A 137 19.58 -29.02 21.23
N ALA A 138 18.58 -28.68 20.38
CA ALA A 138 18.44 -29.35 19.08
C ALA A 138 19.56 -28.97 18.11
N LEU A 139 19.96 -27.69 18.09
CA LEU A 139 21.08 -27.20 17.27
C LEU A 139 22.42 -27.81 17.71
N VAL A 140 22.65 -27.93 19.03
CA VAL A 140 23.85 -28.57 19.59
C VAL A 140 23.88 -30.05 19.23
N ARG A 141 22.73 -30.75 19.32
CA ARG A 141 22.63 -32.16 18.90
C ARG A 141 22.94 -32.32 17.41
N LEU A 142 22.39 -31.46 16.56
CA LEU A 142 22.66 -31.48 15.13
C LEU A 142 24.13 -31.25 14.83
N PHE A 143 24.78 -30.32 15.53
CA PHE A 143 26.20 -29.98 15.38
C PHE A 143 27.13 -31.17 15.75
N ARG A 144 26.72 -32.01 16.69
CA ARG A 144 27.46 -33.23 17.05
C ARG A 144 27.14 -34.38 16.11
N PHE A 145 25.86 -34.64 15.85
CA PHE A 145 25.39 -35.80 15.11
C PHE A 145 25.91 -35.87 13.65
N LEU A 146 25.85 -34.76 12.91
CA LEU A 146 26.22 -34.79 11.49
C LEU A 146 27.73 -35.06 11.27
N PRO A 147 28.68 -34.38 11.96
CA PRO A 147 30.08 -34.65 11.83
C PRO A 147 30.49 -36.07 12.25
N GLU A 148 29.90 -36.57 13.35
CA GLU A 148 30.19 -37.94 13.87
C GLU A 148 29.65 -39.01 12.89
N THR A 149 28.45 -38.82 12.34
CA THR A 149 27.82 -39.81 11.46
C THR A 149 28.45 -39.86 10.08
N TYR A 150 28.88 -38.72 9.52
CA TYR A 150 29.38 -38.61 8.15
C TYR A 150 30.90 -38.34 8.07
N ALA A 151 31.60 -38.44 9.20
CA ALA A 151 33.05 -38.34 9.30
C ALA A 151 33.69 -37.10 8.66
N PHE A 152 33.07 -35.90 8.85
CA PHE A 152 33.65 -34.63 8.45
C PHE A 152 33.97 -33.75 9.67
N ALA A 153 34.98 -32.88 9.56
CA ALA A 153 35.29 -31.91 10.61
C ALA A 153 34.48 -30.59 10.42
N PRO A 154 33.81 -30.07 11.47
CA PRO A 154 33.24 -28.73 11.42
C PRO A 154 34.32 -27.66 11.21
N ASP A 155 34.05 -26.69 10.37
CA ASP A 155 34.94 -25.57 10.10
C ASP A 155 34.64 -24.33 10.98
N ALA A 156 35.44 -23.27 10.87
CA ALA A 156 35.23 -22.03 11.61
C ALA A 156 33.83 -21.41 11.33
N ILE A 157 33.27 -21.63 10.13
CA ILE A 157 31.96 -21.15 9.77
C ILE A 157 30.88 -21.95 10.52
N SER A 158 31.09 -23.28 10.69
CA SER A 158 30.19 -24.14 11.47
C SER A 158 30.09 -23.71 12.93
N TYR A 159 31.26 -23.49 13.56
CA TYR A 159 31.34 -23.00 14.94
C TYR A 159 30.69 -21.62 15.09
N ASN A 160 31.01 -20.68 14.21
CA ASN A 160 30.41 -19.34 14.23
C ASN A 160 28.91 -19.38 13.98
N SER A 161 28.42 -20.25 13.10
CA SER A 161 26.97 -20.41 12.83
C SER A 161 26.21 -20.94 14.05
N LEU A 162 26.80 -21.91 14.78
CA LEU A 162 26.25 -22.40 16.02
C LEU A 162 26.31 -21.32 17.11
N LEU A 163 27.41 -20.60 17.24
CA LEU A 163 27.58 -19.52 18.19
C LEU A 163 26.52 -18.42 18.00
N VAL A 164 26.35 -17.96 16.77
CA VAL A 164 25.29 -16.99 16.40
C VAL A 164 23.90 -17.52 16.76
N ALA A 165 23.65 -18.80 16.53
CA ALA A 165 22.36 -19.43 16.85
C ALA A 165 22.08 -19.46 18.35
N LEU A 166 23.08 -19.84 19.15
CA LEU A 166 22.99 -19.85 20.62
C LEU A 166 22.81 -18.44 21.19
N CYS A 167 23.58 -17.46 20.70
CA CYS A 167 23.45 -16.06 21.08
C CYS A 167 22.07 -15.48 20.78
N ARG A 168 21.51 -15.77 19.60
CA ARG A 168 20.14 -15.36 19.22
C ARG A 168 19.04 -16.01 20.04
N ALA A 169 19.26 -17.26 20.46
CA ALA A 169 18.34 -17.98 21.34
C ALA A 169 18.45 -17.53 22.80
N GLY A 170 19.49 -16.76 23.13
CA GLY A 170 19.70 -16.21 24.45
C GLY A 170 20.43 -17.14 25.42
N ASP A 171 20.94 -18.27 24.96
CA ASP A 171 21.72 -19.21 25.76
C ASP A 171 23.21 -18.79 25.76
N LEU A 172 23.52 -17.72 26.52
CA LEU A 172 24.87 -17.20 26.65
C LEU A 172 25.81 -18.20 27.34
N HIS A 173 25.30 -19.06 28.21
CA HIS A 173 26.12 -20.06 28.90
C HIS A 173 26.64 -21.10 27.91
N ALA A 174 25.78 -21.66 27.05
CA ALA A 174 26.20 -22.56 26.01
C ALA A 174 27.12 -21.89 24.97
N ALA A 175 26.83 -20.61 24.63
CA ALA A 175 27.66 -19.82 23.74
C ALA A 175 29.06 -19.61 24.32
N ARG A 176 29.20 -19.26 25.61
CA ARG A 176 30.48 -19.08 26.29
C ARG A 176 31.26 -20.40 26.33
N LYS A 177 30.64 -21.52 26.68
CA LYS A 177 31.27 -22.84 26.66
C LYS A 177 31.81 -23.21 25.28
N LEU A 178 31.03 -22.90 24.21
CA LEU A 178 31.47 -23.15 22.85
C LEU A 178 32.67 -22.27 22.48
N PHE A 179 32.62 -20.99 22.85
CA PHE A 179 33.70 -20.02 22.62
C PHE A 179 35.00 -20.46 23.35
N ASP A 180 34.92 -20.82 24.64
CA ASP A 180 36.04 -21.27 25.44
C ASP A 180 36.66 -22.58 24.88
N LYS A 181 35.82 -23.49 24.37
CA LYS A 181 36.26 -24.71 23.67
C LYS A 181 37.05 -24.38 22.41
N MET A 182 36.62 -23.39 21.62
CA MET A 182 37.35 -22.93 20.44
C MET A 182 38.70 -22.28 20.81
N ARG A 183 38.74 -21.58 21.95
CA ARG A 183 39.94 -20.85 22.41
C ARG A 183 41.01 -21.78 23.00
N VAL A 184 40.62 -22.75 23.82
CA VAL A 184 41.54 -23.66 24.47
C VAL A 184 42.07 -24.73 23.50
N GLY A 185 41.31 -25.03 22.44
CA GLY A 185 41.61 -26.11 21.52
C GLY A 185 41.42 -27.49 22.16
N GLU A 186 40.78 -28.42 21.49
CA GLU A 186 40.75 -29.81 21.94
C GLU A 186 42.07 -30.45 21.57
N LYS A 187 42.85 -30.85 22.59
CA LYS A 187 44.17 -31.51 22.42
C LYS A 187 44.12 -32.80 21.57
N ASP A 188 42.92 -33.35 21.40
CA ASP A 188 42.70 -34.63 20.70
C ASP A 188 42.15 -34.51 19.28
N CYS A 189 41.81 -33.29 18.77
CA CYS A 189 41.29 -33.11 17.43
C CYS A 189 42.31 -32.56 16.46
N LYS A 190 42.54 -33.27 15.34
CA LYS A 190 43.44 -32.89 14.22
C LYS A 190 43.12 -31.55 13.52
N ALA A 191 42.04 -30.89 13.89
CA ALA A 191 41.62 -29.60 13.36
C ALA A 191 41.22 -28.65 14.52
N SER A 192 42.22 -28.02 15.14
CA SER A 192 41.99 -26.93 16.10
C SER A 192 41.45 -25.70 15.35
N VAL A 193 40.18 -25.40 15.53
CA VAL A 193 39.53 -24.19 14.99
C VAL A 193 39.67 -23.08 16.02
N SER A 194 40.57 -22.11 15.78
CA SER A 194 40.77 -20.96 16.65
C SER A 194 39.70 -19.87 16.39
N PRO A 195 39.29 -19.11 17.44
CA PRO A 195 38.41 -17.97 17.30
C PRO A 195 39.01 -16.92 16.35
N ASN A 196 38.14 -16.32 15.54
CA ASN A 196 38.52 -15.24 14.63
C ASN A 196 37.72 -13.96 14.96
N VAL A 197 37.97 -12.88 14.24
CA VAL A 197 37.28 -11.57 14.45
C VAL A 197 35.77 -11.72 14.49
N ILE A 198 35.18 -12.62 13.68
CA ILE A 198 33.73 -12.85 13.64
C ILE A 198 33.25 -13.51 14.94
N THR A 199 34.03 -14.48 15.46
CA THR A 199 33.74 -15.18 16.71
C THR A 199 33.70 -14.21 17.88
N TYR A 200 34.74 -13.38 18.05
CA TYR A 200 34.80 -12.37 19.11
C TYR A 200 33.71 -11.34 18.98
N THR A 201 33.51 -10.76 17.78
CA THR A 201 32.48 -9.76 17.55
C THR A 201 31.06 -10.32 17.82
N THR A 202 30.81 -11.60 17.53
CA THR A 202 29.52 -12.26 17.82
C THR A 202 29.28 -12.38 19.33
N MET A 203 30.29 -12.75 20.13
CA MET A 203 30.22 -12.84 21.58
C MET A 203 30.00 -11.45 22.20
N ILE A 204 30.82 -10.46 21.79
CA ILE A 204 30.67 -9.06 22.21
C ILE A 204 29.25 -8.58 21.97
N LYS A 205 28.73 -8.76 20.74
CA LYS A 205 27.36 -8.38 20.39
C LYS A 205 26.30 -9.06 21.27
N ALA A 206 26.51 -10.33 21.59
CA ALA A 206 25.59 -11.08 22.41
C ALA A 206 25.52 -10.56 23.84
N TYR A 207 26.66 -10.19 24.44
CA TYR A 207 26.72 -9.57 25.75
C TYR A 207 26.13 -8.15 25.73
N CYS A 208 26.48 -7.32 24.74
CA CYS A 208 25.93 -5.97 24.57
C CYS A 208 24.39 -5.96 24.49
N VAL A 209 23.80 -6.83 23.66
CA VAL A 209 22.32 -6.94 23.53
C VAL A 209 21.63 -7.31 24.87
N ARG A 210 22.37 -7.90 25.81
CA ARG A 210 21.87 -8.23 27.16
C ARG A 210 22.20 -7.17 28.21
N GLY A 211 22.82 -6.06 27.83
CA GLY A 211 23.28 -5.02 28.75
C GLY A 211 24.46 -5.41 29.62
N LEU A 212 25.14 -6.50 29.31
CA LEU A 212 26.31 -7.03 30.04
C LEU A 212 27.59 -6.38 29.47
N ALA A 213 27.78 -5.09 29.78
CA ALA A 213 28.86 -4.28 29.22
C ALA A 213 30.26 -4.73 29.69
N ASP A 214 30.37 -5.13 30.96
CA ASP A 214 31.65 -5.53 31.55
C ASP A 214 32.13 -6.85 30.97
N GLU A 215 31.23 -7.82 30.74
CA GLU A 215 31.57 -9.09 30.07
C GLU A 215 31.89 -8.88 28.59
N ALA A 216 31.23 -7.92 27.93
CA ALA A 216 31.60 -7.55 26.55
C ALA A 216 33.02 -6.98 26.49
N LEU A 217 33.39 -6.13 27.46
CA LEU A 217 34.74 -5.56 27.57
C LEU A 217 35.77 -6.65 27.87
N GLU A 218 35.47 -7.63 28.75
CA GLU A 218 36.32 -8.79 29.02
C GLU A 218 36.65 -9.56 27.73
N VAL A 219 35.62 -9.86 26.92
CA VAL A 219 35.80 -10.58 25.64
C VAL A 219 36.59 -9.74 24.63
N PHE A 220 36.42 -8.42 24.64
CA PHE A 220 37.20 -7.51 23.80
C PHE A 220 38.68 -7.50 24.21
N ASN A 221 38.99 -7.47 25.50
CA ASN A 221 40.38 -7.57 26.01
C ASN A 221 40.99 -8.94 25.72
N MET A 222 40.22 -10.02 25.81
CA MET A 222 40.69 -11.36 25.39
C MET A 222 41.05 -11.40 23.91
N MET A 223 40.28 -10.72 23.05
CA MET A 223 40.53 -10.63 21.61
C MET A 223 41.92 -10.04 21.32
N ALA A 224 42.29 -8.97 22.03
CA ALA A 224 43.62 -8.36 21.94
C ALA A 224 44.72 -9.27 22.49
N ALA A 225 44.47 -9.94 23.63
CA ALA A 225 45.41 -10.87 24.24
C ALA A 225 45.72 -12.11 23.36
N ASP A 226 44.72 -12.59 22.63
CA ASP A 226 44.85 -13.72 21.70
C ASP A 226 45.43 -13.29 20.31
N GLY A 227 45.85 -12.02 20.17
CA GLY A 227 46.47 -11.49 18.96
C GLY A 227 45.49 -11.26 17.78
N VAL A 228 44.20 -11.26 18.04
CA VAL A 228 43.17 -11.00 17.02
C VAL A 228 42.87 -9.52 17.01
N ALA A 229 43.27 -8.78 15.98
CA ALA A 229 43.05 -7.33 15.89
C ALA A 229 41.57 -6.99 15.70
N PRO A 230 41.01 -6.13 16.57
CA PRO A 230 39.63 -5.62 16.40
C PRO A 230 39.51 -4.85 15.09
N ASN A 231 38.39 -5.04 14.39
CA ASN A 231 38.08 -4.26 13.21
C ASN A 231 37.03 -3.17 13.53
N ARG A 232 36.75 -2.30 12.56
CA ARG A 232 35.77 -1.23 12.69
C ARG A 232 34.38 -1.72 13.14
N ILE A 233 33.97 -2.92 12.69
CA ILE A 233 32.68 -3.51 13.09
C ILE A 233 32.70 -3.87 14.57
N THR A 234 33.83 -4.38 15.07
CA THR A 234 34.00 -4.70 16.50
C THR A 234 33.86 -3.45 17.36
N TYR A 235 34.60 -2.37 17.03
CA TYR A 235 34.51 -1.10 17.74
C TYR A 235 33.08 -0.50 17.71
N ASN A 236 32.45 -0.43 16.53
CA ASN A 236 31.09 0.07 16.42
C ASN A 236 30.08 -0.78 17.20
N THR A 237 30.27 -2.11 17.28
CA THR A 237 29.44 -2.99 18.09
C THR A 237 29.61 -2.72 19.59
N MET A 238 30.84 -2.49 20.04
CA MET A 238 31.13 -2.11 21.44
C MET A 238 30.51 -0.76 21.78
N ILE A 239 30.75 0.26 20.95
CA ILE A 239 30.20 1.61 21.15
C ILE A 239 28.67 1.54 21.22
N GLN A 240 28.02 0.84 20.29
CA GLN A 240 26.57 0.66 20.33
C GLN A 240 26.12 0.00 21.63
N GLY A 241 26.75 -1.09 22.03
CA GLY A 241 26.39 -1.82 23.23
C GLY A 241 26.59 -1.02 24.51
N PHE A 242 27.68 -0.24 24.60
CA PHE A 242 27.94 0.63 25.74
C PHE A 242 26.99 1.82 25.80
N CYS A 243 26.62 2.39 24.65
CA CYS A 243 25.59 3.43 24.56
C CYS A 243 24.22 2.88 25.02
N GLU A 244 23.82 1.70 24.56
CA GLU A 244 22.57 1.05 24.97
C GLU A 244 22.54 0.69 26.47
N ALA A 245 23.73 0.40 27.06
CA ALA A 245 23.89 0.15 28.49
C ALA A 245 24.06 1.43 29.35
N GLY A 246 24.08 2.63 28.73
CA GLY A 246 24.30 3.89 29.42
C GLY A 246 25.74 4.11 29.93
N ARG A 247 26.71 3.31 29.47
CA ARG A 247 28.12 3.32 29.96
C ARG A 247 28.98 4.26 29.09
N MET A 248 28.67 5.55 29.13
CA MET A 248 29.35 6.54 28.29
C MET A 248 30.83 6.73 28.62
N GLU A 249 31.26 6.45 29.84
CA GLU A 249 32.68 6.43 30.22
C GLU A 249 33.50 5.40 29.43
N LEU A 250 32.94 4.22 29.17
CA LEU A 250 33.59 3.18 28.35
C LEU A 250 33.66 3.58 26.87
N VAL A 251 32.61 4.30 26.37
CA VAL A 251 32.60 4.83 25.01
C VAL A 251 33.74 5.84 24.81
N ARG A 252 33.95 6.75 25.76
CA ARG A 252 35.09 7.73 25.68
C ARG A 252 36.43 7.01 25.62
N GLY A 253 36.64 6.02 26.50
CA GLY A 253 37.89 5.24 26.47
C GLY A 253 38.15 4.53 25.13
N LEU A 254 37.08 4.05 24.45
CA LEU A 254 37.25 3.44 23.12
C LEU A 254 37.54 4.49 22.03
N LEU A 255 36.98 5.68 22.11
CA LEU A 255 37.20 6.78 21.13
C LEU A 255 38.59 7.39 21.24
N GLU A 256 39.20 7.39 22.43
CA GLU A 256 40.54 7.88 22.70
C GLU A 256 41.63 6.92 22.24
N THR A 257 41.29 5.72 21.76
CA THR A 257 42.23 4.71 21.31
C THR A 257 42.79 5.07 19.92
N ASP A 258 44.11 5.25 19.80
CA ASP A 258 44.77 5.62 18.54
C ASP A 258 44.55 4.63 17.37
N SER A 259 44.17 3.40 17.67
CA SER A 259 43.92 2.34 16.68
C SER A 259 42.58 2.43 16.00
N PHE A 260 41.65 3.32 16.47
CA PHE A 260 40.30 3.45 15.97
C PHE A 260 40.03 4.85 15.38
N LYS A 261 39.61 4.89 14.11
CA LYS A 261 39.09 6.12 13.47
C LYS A 261 37.59 6.04 13.34
N PRO A 262 36.85 6.88 14.09
CA PRO A 262 35.38 6.95 13.99
C PRO A 262 34.92 7.27 12.58
N ASP A 263 33.86 6.58 12.13
CA ASP A 263 33.21 6.81 10.85
C ASP A 263 31.77 7.34 11.01
N THR A 264 31.08 7.61 9.90
CA THR A 264 29.68 8.06 9.90
C THR A 264 28.77 7.16 10.74
N CYS A 265 29.01 5.83 10.72
CA CYS A 265 28.22 4.88 11.50
C CYS A 265 28.46 5.05 13.01
N THR A 266 29.71 5.27 13.42
CA THR A 266 30.07 5.56 14.81
C THR A 266 29.37 6.81 15.34
N PHE A 267 29.47 7.92 14.59
CA PHE A 267 28.81 9.18 14.97
C PHE A 267 27.30 9.07 15.01
N ASN A 268 26.69 8.37 14.05
CA ASN A 268 25.24 8.12 14.05
C ASN A 268 24.79 7.31 15.27
N THR A 269 25.60 6.36 15.72
CA THR A 269 25.32 5.57 16.94
C THR A 269 25.40 6.44 18.19
N LEU A 270 26.44 7.29 18.29
CA LEU A 270 26.58 8.23 19.42
C LEU A 270 25.42 9.23 19.48
N MET A 271 25.08 9.85 18.33
CA MET A 271 23.94 10.76 18.25
C MET A 271 22.64 10.05 18.67
N ALA A 272 22.39 8.82 18.18
CA ALA A 272 21.20 8.07 18.54
C ALA A 272 21.13 7.76 20.05
N ALA A 273 22.27 7.46 20.69
CA ALA A 273 22.35 7.24 22.13
C ALA A 273 22.00 8.51 22.92
N HIS A 274 22.63 9.64 22.59
CA HIS A 274 22.32 10.92 23.23
C HIS A 274 20.88 11.35 23.03
N CYS A 275 20.34 11.16 21.81
CA CYS A 275 18.92 11.41 21.51
C CYS A 275 17.99 10.51 22.34
N GLY A 276 18.32 9.23 22.48
CA GLY A 276 17.53 8.27 23.27
C GLY A 276 17.46 8.61 24.76
N GLU A 277 18.49 9.28 25.28
CA GLU A 277 18.55 9.76 26.67
C GLU A 277 18.03 11.22 26.83
N GLY A 278 17.50 11.82 25.77
CA GLY A 278 16.99 13.19 25.78
C GLY A 278 18.08 14.27 25.82
N ARG A 279 19.35 13.91 25.67
CA ARG A 279 20.49 14.82 25.67
C ARG A 279 20.75 15.42 24.28
N ILE A 280 19.84 16.30 23.85
CA ILE A 280 19.85 16.84 22.48
C ILE A 280 21.05 17.75 22.21
N LYS A 281 21.48 18.51 23.23
CA LYS A 281 22.64 19.42 23.08
C LYS A 281 23.89 18.62 22.73
N GLU A 282 24.17 17.55 23.46
CA GLU A 282 25.29 16.67 23.22
C GLU A 282 25.18 15.97 21.85
N ALA A 283 23.98 15.58 21.44
CA ALA A 283 23.76 15.02 20.10
C ALA A 283 24.09 16.06 18.99
N MET A 284 23.73 17.33 19.18
CA MET A 284 24.07 18.41 18.27
C MET A 284 25.57 18.70 18.25
N GLU A 285 26.26 18.64 19.39
CA GLU A 285 27.71 18.75 19.46
C GLU A 285 28.41 17.64 18.68
N VAL A 286 27.97 16.39 18.85
CA VAL A 286 28.46 15.23 18.08
C VAL A 286 28.20 15.42 16.59
N PHE A 287 27.04 15.95 16.20
CA PHE A 287 26.74 16.30 14.82
C PHE A 287 27.66 17.39 14.27
N GLY A 288 28.01 18.40 15.09
CA GLY A 288 29.00 19.44 14.76
C GLY A 288 30.38 18.86 14.52
N GLN A 289 30.87 18.00 15.44
CA GLN A 289 32.17 17.35 15.37
C GLN A 289 32.42 16.55 14.09
N MET A 290 31.35 15.97 13.49
CA MET A 290 31.50 15.31 12.18
C MET A 290 32.05 16.25 11.10
N ALA A 291 31.69 17.52 11.12
CA ALA A 291 32.21 18.49 10.16
C ALA A 291 33.68 18.84 10.43
N GLU A 292 34.05 19.04 11.71
CA GLU A 292 35.40 19.32 12.13
C GLU A 292 36.38 18.21 11.77
N LEU A 293 35.95 16.97 11.97
CA LEU A 293 36.71 15.77 11.66
C LEU A 293 36.60 15.34 10.18
N ARG A 294 35.93 16.13 9.35
CA ARG A 294 35.69 15.86 7.92
C ARG A 294 34.99 14.51 7.66
N VAL A 295 34.17 14.04 8.60
CA VAL A 295 33.35 12.86 8.42
C VAL A 295 32.05 13.27 7.71
N SER A 296 31.72 12.58 6.62
CA SER A 296 30.54 12.92 5.82
C SER A 296 29.25 12.64 6.58
N ARG A 297 28.37 13.64 6.67
CA ARG A 297 27.01 13.48 7.18
C ARG A 297 26.15 12.83 6.10
N ASP A 298 25.45 11.78 6.43
CA ASP A 298 24.52 11.10 5.54
C ASP A 298 23.05 11.35 5.95
N SER A 299 22.09 10.79 5.18
CA SER A 299 20.67 10.93 5.49
C SER A 299 20.28 10.35 6.86
N ALA A 300 21.02 9.38 7.39
CA ALA A 300 20.79 8.83 8.72
C ALA A 300 21.22 9.82 9.80
N SER A 301 22.37 10.52 9.62
CA SER A 301 22.84 11.56 10.52
C SER A 301 21.79 12.66 10.69
N TYR A 302 21.29 13.21 9.58
CA TYR A 302 20.26 14.25 9.62
C TYR A 302 18.95 13.75 10.21
N SER A 303 18.47 12.56 9.79
CA SER A 303 17.18 12.05 10.27
C SER A 303 17.17 11.78 11.78
N THR A 304 18.29 11.33 12.35
CA THR A 304 18.40 11.07 13.79
C THR A 304 18.24 12.35 14.59
N VAL A 305 18.98 13.41 14.22
CA VAL A 305 18.94 14.70 14.93
C VAL A 305 17.62 15.44 14.70
N ILE A 306 17.13 15.48 13.44
CA ILE A 306 15.86 16.13 13.11
C ILE A 306 14.71 15.51 13.91
N ARG A 307 14.65 14.18 14.00
CA ARG A 307 13.62 13.48 14.78
C ARG A 307 13.69 13.87 16.25
N ALA A 308 14.88 13.87 16.84
CA ALA A 308 15.09 14.20 18.25
C ALA A 308 14.72 15.66 18.56
N LEU A 309 15.06 16.60 17.66
CA LEU A 309 14.64 18.01 17.78
C LEU A 309 13.11 18.15 17.74
N CYS A 310 12.43 17.41 16.84
CA CYS A 310 10.97 17.42 16.77
C CYS A 310 10.32 16.83 18.02
N GLU A 311 10.86 15.73 18.57
CA GLU A 311 10.40 15.11 19.81
C GLU A 311 10.49 16.09 21.00
N ASN A 312 11.53 16.95 21.01
CA ASN A 312 11.70 18.02 22.00
C ASN A 312 11.03 19.36 21.63
N ARG A 313 10.23 19.40 20.58
CA ARG A 313 9.53 20.59 20.10
C ARG A 313 10.44 21.74 19.62
N GLU A 314 11.71 21.47 19.33
CA GLU A 314 12.65 22.42 18.74
C GLU A 314 12.51 22.48 17.21
N PHE A 315 11.31 22.74 16.72
CA PHE A 315 10.96 22.65 15.31
C PHE A 315 11.71 23.61 14.40
N VAL A 316 12.07 24.81 14.92
CA VAL A 316 12.82 25.80 14.14
C VAL A 316 14.19 25.24 13.75
N LYS A 317 14.93 24.68 14.70
CA LYS A 317 16.22 24.05 14.42
C LYS A 317 16.09 22.81 13.53
N ALA A 318 15.01 22.05 13.70
CA ALA A 318 14.73 20.90 12.83
C ALA A 318 14.49 21.38 11.38
N GLU A 319 13.82 22.50 11.18
CA GLU A 319 13.59 23.10 9.86
C GLU A 319 14.89 23.62 9.22
N GLU A 320 15.77 24.25 10.00
CA GLU A 320 17.10 24.68 9.54
C GLU A 320 17.94 23.49 9.04
N LEU A 321 17.92 22.36 9.76
CA LEU A 321 18.60 21.15 9.33
C LEU A 321 17.99 20.52 8.07
N VAL A 322 16.68 20.68 7.89
CA VAL A 322 16.02 20.26 6.62
C VAL A 322 16.48 21.14 5.48
N ASP A 323 16.62 22.45 5.68
CA ASP A 323 17.13 23.36 4.65
C ASP A 323 18.59 23.00 4.30
N GLU A 324 19.43 22.79 5.30
CA GLU A 324 20.83 22.34 5.08
C GLU A 324 20.90 21.01 4.30
N LEU A 325 20.01 20.05 4.63
CA LEU A 325 19.94 18.75 3.96
C LEU A 325 19.53 18.90 2.48
N LEU A 326 18.59 19.81 2.19
CA LEU A 326 18.13 20.09 0.84
C LEU A 326 19.18 20.85 0.02
N GLU A 327 19.78 21.91 0.61
CA GLU A 327 20.81 22.74 -0.04
C GLU A 327 22.08 21.95 -0.36
N LYS A 328 22.55 21.13 0.57
CA LYS A 328 23.74 20.28 0.37
C LYS A 328 23.47 19.05 -0.51
N GLU A 329 22.26 18.93 -1.01
CA GLU A 329 21.83 17.81 -1.86
C GLU A 329 22.21 16.43 -1.31
N VAL A 330 22.23 16.29 0.03
CA VAL A 330 22.66 15.05 0.71
C VAL A 330 21.85 13.85 0.22
N LEU A 331 20.55 14.05 -0.05
CA LEU A 331 19.67 13.01 -0.57
C LEU A 331 19.94 12.64 -2.03
N LYS A 332 20.61 13.49 -2.82
CA LYS A 332 20.96 13.20 -4.23
C LYS A 332 22.28 12.44 -4.37
N LYS A 333 23.16 12.45 -3.38
CA LYS A 333 24.47 11.77 -3.44
C LYS A 333 24.31 10.25 -3.55
N ARG A 334 24.96 9.63 -4.53
CA ARG A 334 25.02 8.19 -4.68
C ARG A 334 25.98 7.63 -3.65
N GLY A 335 25.49 6.89 -2.67
CA GLY A 335 26.24 6.31 -1.56
C GLY A 335 25.59 6.60 -0.22
N GLY A 336 25.88 5.83 0.82
CA GLY A 336 25.29 5.96 2.15
C GLY A 336 23.99 5.18 2.34
N CYS A 337 23.42 5.29 3.53
CA CYS A 337 22.20 4.59 3.91
C CYS A 337 20.99 5.06 3.08
N VAL A 338 20.09 4.14 2.76
CA VAL A 338 18.79 4.48 2.18
C VAL A 338 17.98 5.21 3.27
N PRO A 339 17.51 6.44 3.02
CA PRO A 339 16.78 7.20 4.03
C PRO A 339 15.48 6.49 4.40
N LEU A 340 15.13 6.52 5.67
CA LEU A 340 13.86 6.02 6.18
C LEU A 340 12.85 7.17 6.21
N ILE A 341 11.83 7.15 5.34
CA ILE A 341 10.82 8.22 5.26
C ILE A 341 10.15 8.47 6.62
N ALA A 342 9.82 7.39 7.35
CA ALA A 342 9.19 7.49 8.65
C ALA A 342 9.94 8.35 9.67
N ALA A 343 11.26 8.46 9.54
CA ALA A 343 12.07 9.32 10.41
C ALA A 343 11.80 10.82 10.23
N TYR A 344 11.22 11.21 9.10
CA TYR A 344 10.87 12.59 8.77
C TYR A 344 9.40 12.94 9.04
N ASN A 345 8.56 11.96 9.47
CA ASN A 345 7.15 12.20 9.71
C ASN A 345 6.88 13.39 10.67
N PRO A 346 7.59 13.56 11.80
CA PRO A 346 7.38 14.71 12.69
C PRO A 346 7.60 16.05 11.98
N VAL A 347 8.60 16.12 11.09
CA VAL A 347 8.87 17.32 10.28
C VAL A 347 7.76 17.57 9.27
N PHE A 348 7.25 16.53 8.60
CA PHE A 348 6.12 16.68 7.68
C PHE A 348 4.89 17.22 8.40
N VAL A 349 4.59 16.73 9.61
CA VAL A 349 3.48 17.22 10.43
C VAL A 349 3.70 18.72 10.72
N TYR A 350 4.87 19.08 11.26
CA TYR A 350 5.19 20.46 11.59
C TYR A 350 5.10 21.41 10.39
N LEU A 351 5.71 21.04 9.25
CA LEU A 351 5.67 21.86 8.04
C LEU A 351 4.25 22.05 7.51
N CYS A 352 3.44 20.98 7.51
CA CYS A 352 2.05 21.04 7.07
C CYS A 352 1.16 21.85 8.02
N GLU A 353 1.41 21.82 9.34
CA GLU A 353 0.68 22.61 10.32
C GLU A 353 1.00 24.11 10.23
N ASN A 354 2.22 24.45 9.80
CA ASN A 354 2.69 25.82 9.66
C ASN A 354 2.56 26.39 8.23
N GLY A 355 1.75 25.80 7.37
CA GLY A 355 1.49 26.31 6.02
C GLY A 355 2.69 26.20 5.07
N LYS A 356 3.56 25.20 5.26
CA LYS A 356 4.76 24.93 4.45
C LYS A 356 4.69 23.58 3.74
N ALA A 357 3.48 23.14 3.32
CA ALA A 357 3.28 21.84 2.69
C ALA A 357 4.09 21.68 1.39
N LYS A 358 4.32 22.74 0.64
CA LYS A 358 5.18 22.72 -0.56
C LYS A 358 6.62 22.30 -0.22
N LYS A 359 7.20 22.82 0.87
CA LYS A 359 8.54 22.44 1.35
C LYS A 359 8.56 20.95 1.73
N ALA A 360 7.56 20.50 2.48
CA ALA A 360 7.39 19.11 2.85
C ALA A 360 7.28 18.20 1.60
N ARG A 361 6.58 18.65 0.56
CA ARG A 361 6.44 17.93 -0.72
C ARG A 361 7.78 17.76 -1.46
N ILE A 362 8.63 18.81 -1.47
CA ILE A 362 9.96 18.76 -2.09
C ILE A 362 10.84 17.74 -1.36
N LEU A 363 10.89 17.82 -0.03
CA LEU A 363 11.65 16.87 0.80
C LEU A 363 11.17 15.42 0.56
N PHE A 364 9.85 15.22 0.56
CA PHE A 364 9.25 13.90 0.32
C PHE A 364 9.58 13.35 -1.07
N GLY A 365 9.58 14.20 -2.10
CA GLY A 365 9.97 13.83 -3.47
C GLY A 365 11.41 13.31 -3.54
N GLN A 366 12.35 14.03 -2.94
CA GLN A 366 13.76 13.60 -2.90
C GLN A 366 13.96 12.28 -2.13
N LEU A 367 13.18 12.06 -1.06
CA LEU A 367 13.21 10.79 -0.31
C LEU A 367 12.67 9.62 -1.16
N LEU A 368 11.61 9.84 -1.92
CA LEU A 368 11.03 8.83 -2.82
C LEU A 368 11.98 8.43 -3.96
N ASP A 369 12.72 9.38 -4.51
CA ASP A 369 13.67 9.14 -5.62
C ASP A 369 14.81 8.20 -5.20
N ARG A 370 15.12 8.13 -3.91
CA ARG A 370 16.13 7.23 -3.32
C ARG A 370 15.64 5.80 -3.11
N ARG A 371 14.49 5.42 -3.65
CA ARG A 371 13.86 4.09 -3.45
C ARG A 371 13.63 3.74 -1.98
N SER A 372 13.38 4.74 -1.16
CA SER A 372 13.04 4.57 0.25
C SER A 372 11.77 3.74 0.39
N LYS A 373 11.69 2.98 1.49
CA LYS A 373 10.46 2.25 1.80
C LYS A 373 9.32 3.26 1.99
N VAL A 374 8.27 3.11 1.20
CA VAL A 374 7.13 4.02 1.21
C VAL A 374 6.40 3.93 2.54
N ASP A 375 6.08 5.09 3.11
CA ASP A 375 5.34 5.21 4.37
C ASP A 375 3.96 5.82 4.13
N PHE A 376 2.94 5.11 4.55
CA PHE A 376 1.54 5.55 4.48
C PHE A 376 1.30 6.86 5.25
N ALA A 377 1.86 6.95 6.48
CA ALA A 377 1.67 8.11 7.34
C ALA A 377 2.19 9.41 6.71
N ALA A 378 3.35 9.35 6.02
CA ALA A 378 3.91 10.50 5.31
C ALA A 378 2.98 10.99 4.20
N PHE A 379 2.44 10.08 3.39
CA PHE A 379 1.47 10.44 2.35
C PHE A 379 0.23 11.10 2.94
N LYS A 380 -0.36 10.50 3.97
CA LYS A 380 -1.55 11.04 4.65
C LYS A 380 -1.31 12.45 5.15
N THR A 381 -0.22 12.68 5.88
CA THR A 381 0.14 14.00 6.41
C THR A 381 0.27 15.04 5.31
N LEU A 382 0.95 14.70 4.20
CA LEU A 382 1.12 15.62 3.08
C LEU A 382 -0.19 15.91 2.35
N ILE A 383 -1.03 14.90 2.10
CA ILE A 383 -2.33 15.08 1.46
C ILE A 383 -3.19 16.04 2.29
N LEU A 384 -3.31 15.78 3.60
CA LEU A 384 -4.10 16.62 4.49
C LEU A 384 -3.49 18.03 4.64
N GLY A 385 -2.15 18.14 4.67
CA GLY A 385 -1.45 19.42 4.71
C GLY A 385 -1.75 20.29 3.48
N HIS A 386 -1.63 19.75 2.27
CA HIS A 386 -1.98 20.45 1.04
C HIS A 386 -3.46 20.82 0.98
N CYS A 387 -4.35 19.94 1.48
CA CYS A 387 -5.77 20.24 1.57
C CYS A 387 -6.07 21.40 2.52
N LYS A 388 -5.36 21.51 3.66
CA LYS A 388 -5.48 22.65 4.59
C LYS A 388 -5.03 23.96 3.96
N GLU A 389 -3.95 23.96 3.16
CA GLU A 389 -3.47 25.12 2.40
C GLU A 389 -4.35 25.46 1.19
N GLY A 390 -5.35 24.63 0.88
CA GLY A 390 -6.24 24.83 -0.26
C GLY A 390 -5.66 24.37 -1.60
N ASP A 391 -4.53 23.65 -1.59
CA ASP A 391 -3.90 23.08 -2.78
C ASP A 391 -4.36 21.63 -3.01
N PHE A 392 -5.66 21.50 -3.35
CA PHE A 392 -6.29 20.19 -3.51
C PHE A 392 -5.76 19.43 -4.73
N GLU A 393 -5.17 20.12 -5.71
CA GLU A 393 -4.56 19.50 -6.90
C GLU A 393 -3.34 18.69 -6.53
N GLU A 394 -2.41 19.27 -5.77
CA GLU A 394 -1.24 18.55 -5.28
C GLU A 394 -1.65 17.40 -4.33
N GLY A 395 -2.65 17.64 -3.46
CA GLY A 395 -3.24 16.58 -2.64
C GLY A 395 -3.74 15.39 -3.48
N TYR A 396 -4.43 15.67 -4.57
CA TYR A 396 -4.92 14.64 -5.48
C TYR A 396 -3.79 13.92 -6.24
N GLN A 397 -2.76 14.66 -6.69
CA GLN A 397 -1.57 14.03 -7.30
C GLN A 397 -0.84 13.08 -6.34
N LEU A 398 -0.81 13.41 -5.05
CA LEU A 398 -0.27 12.53 -4.02
C LEU A 398 -1.11 11.26 -3.86
N VAL A 399 -2.45 11.35 -3.89
CA VAL A 399 -3.34 10.18 -3.91
C VAL A 399 -3.06 9.29 -5.12
N LEU A 400 -2.94 9.86 -6.32
CA LEU A 400 -2.60 9.11 -7.53
C LEU A 400 -1.22 8.43 -7.42
N SER A 401 -0.24 9.14 -6.82
CA SER A 401 1.09 8.59 -6.57
C SER A 401 1.08 7.43 -5.56
N MET A 402 0.18 7.49 -4.59
CA MET A 402 -0.05 6.46 -3.58
C MET A 402 -0.65 5.19 -4.21
N LEU A 403 -1.70 5.35 -5.02
CA LEU A 403 -2.34 4.25 -5.76
C LEU A 403 -1.38 3.55 -6.74
N LYS A 404 -0.52 4.30 -7.45
CA LYS A 404 0.54 3.72 -8.31
C LYS A 404 1.53 2.83 -7.56
N ARG A 405 1.56 2.88 -6.23
CA ARG A 405 2.44 2.10 -5.36
C ARG A 405 1.71 1.01 -4.57
N ASP A 406 0.49 0.68 -4.98
CA ASP A 406 -0.38 -0.31 -4.34
C ASP A 406 -0.74 0.05 -2.87
N LEU A 407 -0.72 1.35 -2.54
CA LEU A 407 -1.18 1.88 -1.27
C LEU A 407 -2.58 2.47 -1.45
N VAL A 408 -3.51 2.04 -0.63
CA VAL A 408 -4.89 2.55 -0.66
C VAL A 408 -5.00 3.70 0.34
N PRO A 409 -5.35 4.93 -0.10
CA PRO A 409 -5.63 6.05 0.79
C PRO A 409 -6.81 5.74 1.72
N ASP A 410 -6.83 6.33 2.91
CA ASP A 410 -7.96 6.20 3.83
C ASP A 410 -9.11 7.17 3.48
N ASP A 411 -10.24 6.99 4.17
CA ASP A 411 -11.44 7.80 3.98
C ASP A 411 -11.17 9.29 4.19
N GLU A 412 -10.34 9.64 5.17
CA GLU A 412 -10.03 11.02 5.53
C GLU A 412 -9.32 11.78 4.40
N CYS A 413 -8.37 11.12 3.71
CA CYS A 413 -7.68 11.69 2.56
C CYS A 413 -8.63 11.97 1.39
N TYR A 414 -9.50 11.03 1.08
CA TYR A 414 -10.45 11.19 -0.01
C TYR A 414 -11.50 12.26 0.30
N ILE A 415 -12.07 12.27 1.52
CA ILE A 415 -13.07 13.23 1.95
C ILE A 415 -12.50 14.65 1.90
N ALA A 416 -11.29 14.87 2.42
CA ALA A 416 -10.65 16.19 2.40
C ALA A 416 -10.49 16.73 0.96
N ILE A 417 -10.14 15.88 0.01
CA ILE A 417 -10.00 16.26 -1.40
C ILE A 417 -11.36 16.53 -2.05
N VAL A 418 -12.34 15.65 -1.83
CA VAL A 418 -13.70 15.79 -2.38
C VAL A 418 -14.34 17.09 -1.89
N GLU A 419 -14.29 17.36 -0.58
CA GLU A 419 -14.81 18.61 -0.01
C GLU A 419 -14.06 19.85 -0.50
N GLY A 420 -12.75 19.72 -0.67
CA GLY A 420 -11.92 20.80 -1.19
C GLY A 420 -12.28 21.18 -2.62
N PHE A 421 -12.39 20.22 -3.52
CA PHE A 421 -12.83 20.47 -4.90
C PHE A 421 -14.28 20.95 -4.96
N SER A 422 -15.15 20.44 -4.08
CA SER A 422 -16.54 20.91 -3.97
C SER A 422 -16.61 22.39 -3.59
N ARG A 423 -15.81 22.82 -2.60
CA ARG A 423 -15.71 24.24 -2.21
C ARG A 423 -15.17 25.13 -3.33
N LYS A 424 -14.24 24.64 -4.15
CA LYS A 424 -13.71 25.36 -5.33
C LYS A 424 -14.65 25.30 -6.55
N GLY A 425 -15.81 24.68 -6.46
CA GLY A 425 -16.76 24.53 -7.57
C GLY A 425 -16.29 23.61 -8.71
N ARG A 426 -15.21 22.82 -8.48
CA ARG A 426 -14.69 21.85 -9.46
C ARG A 426 -15.36 20.49 -9.32
N MET A 427 -16.69 20.47 -9.52
CA MET A 427 -17.52 19.33 -9.19
C MET A 427 -17.21 18.05 -9.98
N LYS A 428 -16.80 18.17 -11.26
CA LYS A 428 -16.42 16.99 -12.07
C LYS A 428 -15.22 16.25 -11.48
N ILE A 429 -14.24 16.98 -10.95
CA ILE A 429 -13.08 16.36 -10.29
C ILE A 429 -13.49 15.76 -8.94
N ALA A 430 -14.32 16.48 -8.16
CA ALA A 430 -14.86 15.96 -6.91
C ALA A 430 -15.62 14.62 -7.12
N TRP A 431 -16.42 14.55 -8.17
CA TRP A 431 -17.11 13.34 -8.60
C TRP A 431 -16.13 12.22 -8.97
N GLU A 432 -15.11 12.51 -9.79
CA GLU A 432 -14.10 11.53 -10.18
C GLU A 432 -13.34 10.95 -8.97
N VAL A 433 -12.98 11.81 -8.02
CA VAL A 433 -12.30 11.41 -6.78
C VAL A 433 -13.20 10.51 -5.94
N LEU A 434 -14.47 10.90 -5.77
CA LEU A 434 -15.46 10.10 -5.05
C LEU A 434 -15.68 8.73 -5.71
N HIS A 435 -15.78 8.69 -7.04
CA HIS A 435 -15.91 7.45 -7.79
C HIS A 435 -14.68 6.53 -7.60
N ARG A 436 -13.47 7.09 -7.58
CA ARG A 436 -12.24 6.32 -7.28
C ARG A 436 -12.23 5.78 -5.85
N MET A 437 -12.66 6.58 -4.88
CA MET A 437 -12.84 6.15 -3.49
C MET A 437 -13.76 4.92 -3.39
N LEU A 438 -14.89 4.97 -4.09
CA LEU A 438 -15.84 3.88 -4.14
C LEU A 438 -15.28 2.60 -4.78
N ASN A 439 -14.49 2.74 -5.85
CA ASN A 439 -13.82 1.63 -6.53
C ASN A 439 -12.69 1.02 -5.69
N SER A 440 -12.13 1.78 -4.75
CA SER A 440 -11.16 1.28 -3.78
C SER A 440 -11.80 0.49 -2.61
N GLY A 441 -13.13 0.30 -2.64
CA GLY A 441 -13.86 -0.45 -1.61
C GLY A 441 -14.19 0.33 -0.34
N LEU A 442 -13.88 1.61 -0.30
CA LEU A 442 -14.16 2.49 0.84
C LEU A 442 -15.64 2.90 0.88
N ARG A 443 -16.12 3.26 2.07
CA ARG A 443 -17.52 3.64 2.31
C ARG A 443 -17.60 5.08 2.81
N PRO A 444 -17.75 6.08 1.91
CA PRO A 444 -17.95 7.46 2.31
C PRO A 444 -19.18 7.63 3.19
N SER A 445 -19.17 8.69 3.99
CA SER A 445 -20.35 9.05 4.80
C SER A 445 -21.50 9.54 3.92
N THR A 446 -22.73 9.38 4.37
CA THR A 446 -23.93 9.90 3.68
C THR A 446 -23.82 11.41 3.43
N SER A 447 -23.22 12.16 4.35
CA SER A 447 -23.00 13.60 4.20
C SER A 447 -22.09 13.95 3.01
N THR A 448 -21.05 13.16 2.76
CA THR A 448 -20.14 13.33 1.60
C THR A 448 -20.90 13.19 0.29
N PHE A 449 -21.74 12.17 0.17
CA PHE A 449 -22.60 11.97 -1.01
C PHE A 449 -23.53 13.16 -1.23
N HIS A 450 -24.22 13.61 -0.18
CA HIS A 450 -25.14 14.74 -0.26
C HIS A 450 -24.43 16.05 -0.60
N SER A 451 -23.23 16.29 -0.07
CA SER A 451 -22.42 17.49 -0.40
C SER A 451 -22.01 17.52 -1.87
N VAL A 452 -21.56 16.38 -2.42
CA VAL A 452 -21.20 16.28 -3.84
C VAL A 452 -22.44 16.43 -4.72
N LEU A 453 -23.55 15.78 -4.37
CA LEU A 453 -24.80 15.88 -5.11
C LEU A 453 -25.33 17.33 -5.15
N LEU A 454 -25.34 18.01 -4.00
CA LEU A 454 -25.71 19.43 -3.92
C LEU A 454 -24.80 20.31 -4.79
N GLY A 455 -23.52 20.03 -4.80
CA GLY A 455 -22.57 20.76 -5.63
C GLY A 455 -22.75 20.52 -7.13
N LEU A 456 -23.04 19.28 -7.55
CA LEU A 456 -23.32 18.94 -8.94
C LEU A 456 -24.58 19.65 -9.43
N LEU A 457 -25.63 19.75 -8.59
CA LEU A 457 -26.86 20.42 -8.92
C LEU A 457 -26.75 21.94 -9.06
N LYS A 458 -25.80 22.57 -8.36
CA LYS A 458 -25.54 24.02 -8.50
C LYS A 458 -24.82 24.37 -9.81
N LYS A 459 -24.27 23.38 -10.50
CA LYS A 459 -23.49 23.57 -11.71
C LYS A 459 -24.24 23.04 -12.93
N GLU A 460 -24.51 23.92 -13.89
CA GLU A 460 -25.13 23.52 -15.14
C GLU A 460 -24.33 22.46 -15.89
N GLY A 461 -25.02 21.51 -16.51
CA GLY A 461 -24.41 20.44 -17.32
C GLY A 461 -23.82 19.26 -16.54
N CYS A 462 -24.15 19.11 -15.25
CA CYS A 462 -23.74 17.97 -14.41
C CYS A 462 -24.90 17.06 -13.97
N ALA A 463 -26.06 17.18 -14.61
CA ALA A 463 -27.24 16.39 -14.28
C ALA A 463 -27.02 14.87 -14.44
N LYS A 464 -26.23 14.49 -15.43
CA LYS A 464 -25.88 13.08 -15.68
C LYS A 464 -25.08 12.49 -14.52
N GLU A 465 -24.03 13.19 -14.09
CA GLU A 465 -23.17 12.77 -12.97
C GLU A 465 -23.97 12.74 -11.65
N ALA A 466 -24.93 13.66 -11.48
CA ALA A 466 -25.83 13.65 -10.32
C ALA A 466 -26.75 12.42 -10.31
N ALA A 467 -27.27 12.02 -11.48
CA ALA A 467 -28.07 10.81 -11.62
C ALA A 467 -27.23 9.54 -11.34
N ASP A 468 -26.00 9.45 -11.88
CA ASP A 468 -25.09 8.35 -11.59
C ASP A 468 -24.83 8.22 -10.08
N LEU A 469 -24.71 9.35 -9.38
CA LEU A 469 -24.49 9.37 -7.95
C LEU A 469 -25.69 8.82 -7.18
N ILE A 470 -26.94 9.18 -7.57
CA ILE A 470 -28.16 8.63 -6.97
C ILE A 470 -28.24 7.11 -7.22
N GLU A 471 -27.98 6.64 -8.45
CA GLU A 471 -27.99 5.21 -8.75
C GLU A 471 -26.99 4.44 -7.85
N ILE A 472 -25.76 4.94 -7.69
CA ILE A 472 -24.75 4.36 -6.78
C ILE A 472 -25.22 4.37 -5.32
N MET A 473 -25.86 5.47 -4.87
CA MET A 473 -26.39 5.55 -3.51
C MET A 473 -27.50 4.50 -3.28
N LEU A 474 -28.36 4.27 -4.28
CA LEU A 474 -29.41 3.25 -4.23
C LEU A 474 -28.81 1.83 -4.19
N GLU A 475 -27.87 1.52 -5.07
CA GLU A 475 -27.19 0.22 -5.10
C GLU A 475 -26.50 -0.12 -3.76
N ARG A 476 -25.96 0.90 -3.10
CA ARG A 476 -25.28 0.75 -1.80
C ARG A 476 -26.19 0.90 -0.59
N LYS A 477 -27.50 1.08 -0.80
CA LYS A 477 -28.50 1.28 0.25
C LYS A 477 -28.19 2.49 1.16
N ILE A 478 -27.68 3.57 0.59
CA ILE A 478 -27.39 4.81 1.28
C ILE A 478 -28.68 5.63 1.33
N ARG A 479 -28.97 6.21 2.51
CA ARG A 479 -30.19 7.01 2.72
C ARG A 479 -30.24 8.18 1.74
N GLN A 480 -31.35 8.29 1.00
CA GLN A 480 -31.59 9.35 0.05
C GLN A 480 -32.09 10.64 0.75
N ASN A 481 -31.71 11.79 0.20
CA ASN A 481 -32.31 13.06 0.53
C ASN A 481 -33.36 13.39 -0.56
N LEU A 482 -34.61 13.36 -0.19
CA LEU A 482 -35.73 13.49 -1.14
C LEU A 482 -35.73 14.82 -1.91
N ASP A 483 -35.28 15.91 -1.27
CA ASP A 483 -35.19 17.22 -1.93
C ASP A 483 -34.10 17.22 -3.00
N LEU A 484 -32.92 16.66 -2.68
CA LEU A 484 -31.82 16.54 -3.65
C LEU A 484 -32.16 15.58 -4.79
N SER A 485 -32.85 14.48 -4.49
CA SER A 485 -33.31 13.53 -5.52
C SER A 485 -34.32 14.17 -6.44
N THR A 486 -35.30 14.92 -5.91
CA THR A 486 -36.27 15.66 -6.70
C THR A 486 -35.61 16.70 -7.60
N ASN A 487 -34.68 17.51 -7.05
CA ASN A 487 -33.96 18.52 -7.83
C ASN A 487 -33.03 17.88 -8.90
N THR A 488 -32.52 16.66 -8.68
CA THR A 488 -31.73 15.94 -9.69
C THR A 488 -32.60 15.51 -10.87
N ILE A 489 -33.81 15.04 -10.58
CA ILE A 489 -34.78 14.63 -11.61
C ILE A 489 -35.22 15.85 -12.42
N ASP A 490 -35.51 16.97 -11.75
CA ASP A 490 -35.80 18.24 -12.40
C ASP A 490 -34.63 18.67 -13.34
N ALA A 491 -33.41 18.64 -12.86
CA ALA A 491 -32.23 18.95 -13.68
C ALA A 491 -32.07 18.01 -14.88
N LEU A 492 -32.46 16.73 -14.77
CA LEU A 492 -32.43 15.77 -15.90
C LEU A 492 -33.48 16.15 -16.94
N PHE A 493 -34.70 16.51 -16.53
CA PHE A 493 -35.74 17.00 -17.46
C PHE A 493 -35.34 18.31 -18.12
N LYS A 494 -34.70 19.24 -17.39
CA LYS A 494 -34.15 20.49 -17.96
C LYS A 494 -33.07 20.21 -19.00
N SER A 495 -32.29 19.17 -18.83
CA SER A 495 -31.23 18.74 -19.75
C SER A 495 -31.74 17.83 -20.88
N SER A 496 -33.04 17.62 -21.03
CA SER A 496 -33.67 16.72 -22.02
C SER A 496 -33.21 15.26 -21.92
N LEU A 497 -32.87 14.80 -20.73
CA LEU A 497 -32.50 13.41 -20.44
C LEU A 497 -33.66 12.63 -19.83
N ASN A 498 -34.82 12.66 -20.51
CA ASN A 498 -36.10 12.17 -20.01
C ASN A 498 -36.05 10.67 -19.65
N ASP A 499 -35.51 9.80 -20.53
CA ASP A 499 -35.43 8.36 -20.28
C ASP A 499 -34.68 8.06 -18.97
N ARG A 500 -33.62 8.84 -18.70
CA ARG A 500 -32.82 8.67 -17.51
C ARG A 500 -33.53 9.18 -16.26
N ALA A 501 -34.30 10.27 -16.37
CA ALA A 501 -35.11 10.77 -15.30
C ALA A 501 -36.16 9.72 -14.86
N TYR A 502 -36.87 9.10 -15.81
CA TYR A 502 -37.84 8.04 -15.53
C TYR A 502 -37.17 6.81 -14.89
N LYS A 503 -35.98 6.41 -15.35
CA LYS A 503 -35.21 5.30 -14.75
C LYS A 503 -34.88 5.58 -13.29
N VAL A 504 -34.39 6.79 -12.98
CA VAL A 504 -34.06 7.19 -11.60
C VAL A 504 -35.31 7.21 -10.72
N ILE A 505 -36.43 7.77 -11.21
CA ILE A 505 -37.70 7.78 -10.51
C ILE A 505 -38.16 6.36 -10.17
N THR A 506 -38.18 5.47 -11.16
CA THR A 506 -38.58 4.07 -10.96
C THR A 506 -37.68 3.39 -9.93
N SER A 507 -36.36 3.55 -10.02
CA SER A 507 -35.43 2.98 -9.09
C SER A 507 -35.59 3.49 -7.65
N LEU A 508 -35.92 4.76 -7.47
CA LEU A 508 -36.23 5.34 -6.16
C LEU A 508 -37.50 4.73 -5.57
N TYR A 509 -38.57 4.65 -6.37
CA TYR A 509 -39.85 4.08 -5.92
C TYR A 509 -39.75 2.59 -5.57
N ASP A 510 -39.01 1.82 -6.35
CA ASP A 510 -38.79 0.39 -6.09
C ASP A 510 -38.06 0.13 -4.77
N GLN A 511 -37.32 1.13 -4.27
CA GLN A 511 -36.63 1.07 -2.97
C GLN A 511 -37.39 1.80 -1.84
N GLY A 512 -38.61 2.29 -2.11
CA GLY A 512 -39.47 2.92 -1.12
C GLY A 512 -39.18 4.40 -0.84
N TYR A 513 -38.46 5.07 -1.74
CA TYR A 513 -38.20 6.52 -1.64
C TYR A 513 -39.17 7.27 -2.53
N TYR A 514 -40.08 8.02 -1.90
CA TYR A 514 -41.11 8.80 -2.61
C TYR A 514 -40.66 10.25 -2.75
N ILE A 515 -40.44 10.69 -3.99
CA ILE A 515 -40.02 12.05 -4.32
C ILE A 515 -41.20 13.03 -4.21
N LYS A 516 -40.88 14.33 -4.19
CA LYS A 516 -41.90 15.39 -4.15
C LYS A 516 -42.52 15.59 -5.54
N MET A 517 -43.46 14.69 -5.92
CA MET A 517 -44.04 14.65 -7.27
C MET A 517 -44.76 15.95 -7.63
N GLU A 518 -45.59 16.50 -6.73
CA GLU A 518 -46.32 17.74 -7.00
C GLU A 518 -45.41 18.91 -7.35
N LYS A 519 -44.28 19.04 -6.62
CA LYS A 519 -43.28 20.05 -6.92
C LYS A 519 -42.69 19.86 -8.30
N LEU A 520 -42.28 18.63 -8.63
CA LEU A 520 -41.66 18.30 -9.90
C LEU A 520 -42.60 18.55 -11.09
N ILE A 521 -43.88 18.15 -10.95
CA ILE A 521 -44.88 18.40 -11.97
C ILE A 521 -45.14 19.91 -12.13
N GLY A 522 -45.18 20.66 -11.01
CA GLY A 522 -45.30 22.11 -11.04
C GLY A 522 -44.14 22.79 -11.77
N ASP A 523 -42.88 22.41 -11.44
CA ASP A 523 -41.68 22.95 -12.09
C ASP A 523 -41.69 22.67 -13.61
N LEU A 524 -42.13 21.47 -14.05
CA LEU A 524 -42.27 21.11 -15.47
C LEU A 524 -43.39 21.92 -16.17
N CYS A 525 -44.49 22.20 -15.49
CA CYS A 525 -45.57 23.05 -16.02
C CYS A 525 -45.08 24.49 -16.23
N GLU A 526 -44.28 25.04 -15.31
CA GLU A 526 -43.68 26.38 -15.45
C GLU A 526 -42.73 26.43 -16.69
N GLU A 527 -42.03 25.34 -16.97
CA GLU A 527 -41.17 25.20 -18.15
C GLU A 527 -41.91 24.84 -19.45
N LYS A 528 -43.24 24.75 -19.41
CA LYS A 528 -44.09 24.36 -20.55
C LYS A 528 -43.85 22.96 -21.08
N LYS A 529 -43.29 22.04 -20.27
CA LYS A 529 -43.09 20.62 -20.57
C LYS A 529 -44.28 19.77 -20.13
N PHE A 530 -45.44 20.07 -20.74
CA PHE A 530 -46.72 19.50 -20.33
C PHE A 530 -46.85 18.00 -20.63
N ILE A 531 -46.11 17.48 -21.60
CA ILE A 531 -46.12 16.04 -21.94
C ILE A 531 -45.45 15.25 -20.81
N GLU A 532 -44.27 15.67 -20.41
CA GLU A 532 -43.51 15.04 -19.33
C GLU A 532 -44.24 15.17 -18.00
N ALA A 533 -44.88 16.33 -17.76
CA ALA A 533 -45.71 16.54 -16.60
C ALA A 533 -46.92 15.57 -16.58
N ALA A 534 -47.59 15.34 -17.72
CA ALA A 534 -48.68 14.38 -17.85
C ALA A 534 -48.22 12.93 -17.62
N GLU A 535 -47.07 12.51 -18.17
CA GLU A 535 -46.54 11.18 -17.96
C GLU A 535 -46.18 10.93 -16.48
N LEU A 536 -45.63 11.95 -15.78
CA LEU A 536 -45.37 11.86 -14.35
C LEU A 536 -46.65 11.81 -13.53
N THR A 537 -47.69 12.56 -13.94
CA THR A 537 -49.00 12.50 -13.30
C THR A 537 -49.60 11.09 -13.43
N LEU A 538 -49.54 10.49 -14.63
CA LEU A 538 -50.00 9.12 -14.87
C LEU A 538 -49.17 8.09 -14.04
N PHE A 539 -47.86 8.26 -13.98
CA PHE A 539 -46.99 7.41 -13.14
C PHE A 539 -47.37 7.50 -11.66
N SER A 540 -47.65 8.72 -11.16
CA SER A 540 -48.08 8.94 -9.78
C SER A 540 -49.41 8.23 -9.47
N LEU A 541 -50.35 8.32 -10.38
CA LEU A 541 -51.64 7.64 -10.25
C LEU A 541 -51.52 6.11 -10.22
N GLN A 542 -50.69 5.56 -11.09
CA GLN A 542 -50.41 4.10 -11.10
C GLN A 542 -49.78 3.60 -9.80
N LYS A 543 -49.03 4.45 -9.11
CA LYS A 543 -48.42 4.16 -7.80
C LYS A 543 -49.31 4.53 -6.61
N HIS A 544 -50.58 4.90 -6.84
CA HIS A 544 -51.55 5.26 -5.82
C HIS A 544 -51.17 6.45 -4.94
N HIS A 545 -50.46 7.43 -5.51
CA HIS A 545 -50.19 8.69 -4.84
C HIS A 545 -51.25 9.73 -5.18
N ASP A 546 -51.86 10.32 -4.15
CA ASP A 546 -52.80 11.42 -4.32
C ASP A 546 -52.04 12.69 -4.75
N LEU A 547 -52.49 13.29 -5.84
CA LEU A 547 -52.00 14.56 -6.34
C LEU A 547 -53.09 15.64 -6.09
N GLY A 548 -52.63 16.85 -5.78
CA GLY A 548 -53.52 17.98 -5.57
C GLY A 548 -54.32 18.34 -6.82
N VAL A 549 -55.58 18.70 -6.64
CA VAL A 549 -56.53 19.11 -7.71
C VAL A 549 -55.94 20.22 -8.60
N SER A 550 -55.28 21.18 -7.99
CA SER A 550 -54.65 22.30 -8.69
C SER A 550 -53.54 21.85 -9.68
N VAL A 551 -52.72 20.90 -9.27
CA VAL A 551 -51.61 20.39 -10.11
C VAL A 551 -52.14 19.64 -11.33
N CYS A 552 -53.14 18.75 -11.12
CA CYS A 552 -53.77 18.02 -12.22
C CYS A 552 -54.46 18.96 -13.20
N SER A 553 -55.12 20.00 -12.68
CA SER A 553 -55.78 21.02 -13.50
C SER A 553 -54.81 21.84 -14.33
N THR A 554 -53.66 22.24 -13.75
CA THR A 554 -52.63 22.97 -14.47
C THR A 554 -52.01 22.15 -15.62
N VAL A 555 -51.79 20.85 -15.41
CA VAL A 555 -51.28 19.94 -16.47
C VAL A 555 -52.31 19.82 -17.60
N LEU A 556 -53.59 19.65 -17.28
CA LEU A 556 -54.66 19.56 -18.27
C LEU A 556 -54.77 20.85 -19.09
N ASP A 557 -54.81 22.02 -18.44
CA ASP A 557 -54.89 23.33 -19.09
C ASP A 557 -53.67 23.54 -20.02
N GLY A 558 -52.49 23.16 -19.56
CA GLY A 558 -51.27 23.22 -20.36
C GLY A 558 -51.29 22.34 -21.61
N LEU A 559 -51.79 21.11 -21.51
CA LEU A 559 -51.98 20.22 -22.65
C LEU A 559 -53.01 20.75 -23.64
N CYS A 560 -54.14 21.30 -23.14
CA CYS A 560 -55.16 21.93 -23.98
C CYS A 560 -54.59 23.13 -24.73
N THR A 561 -53.87 24.01 -24.06
CA THR A 561 -53.28 25.22 -24.69
C THR A 561 -52.19 24.89 -25.72
N THR A 562 -51.55 23.73 -25.62
CA THR A 562 -50.51 23.26 -26.59
C THR A 562 -51.09 22.41 -27.73
N GLY A 563 -52.44 22.31 -27.85
CA GLY A 563 -53.13 21.55 -28.90
C GLY A 563 -53.01 20.02 -28.75
N ARG A 564 -52.70 19.53 -27.56
CA ARG A 564 -52.58 18.10 -27.22
C ARG A 564 -53.83 17.53 -26.55
N ALA A 565 -55.01 17.79 -27.15
CA ALA A 565 -56.29 17.38 -26.59
C ALA A 565 -56.42 15.88 -26.35
N SER A 566 -55.79 15.03 -27.18
CA SER A 566 -55.82 13.58 -26.97
C SER A 566 -55.08 13.15 -25.69
N ASP A 567 -53.93 13.74 -25.43
CA ASP A 567 -53.12 13.41 -24.26
C ASP A 567 -53.79 13.94 -22.98
N ALA A 568 -54.43 15.12 -23.07
CA ALA A 568 -55.22 15.67 -22.01
C ALA A 568 -56.46 14.80 -21.69
N PHE A 569 -57.13 14.26 -22.72
CA PHE A 569 -58.25 13.35 -22.53
C PHE A 569 -57.81 12.03 -21.89
N ARG A 570 -56.70 11.47 -22.32
CA ARG A 570 -56.12 10.25 -21.72
C ARG A 570 -55.83 10.47 -20.24
N LEU A 571 -55.18 11.56 -19.89
CA LEU A 571 -54.88 11.90 -18.51
C LEU A 571 -56.15 12.03 -17.68
N PHE A 572 -57.17 12.75 -18.21
CA PHE A 572 -58.45 12.92 -17.54
C PHE A 572 -59.20 11.60 -17.34
N TYR A 573 -59.15 10.69 -18.34
CA TYR A 573 -59.77 9.38 -18.25
C TYR A 573 -59.14 8.52 -17.15
N GLU A 574 -57.84 8.48 -17.06
CA GLU A 574 -57.09 7.75 -16.02
C GLU A 574 -57.33 8.34 -14.61
N LEU A 575 -57.47 9.69 -14.49
CA LEU A 575 -57.84 10.35 -13.23
C LEU A 575 -59.20 9.90 -12.73
N ILE A 576 -60.15 9.63 -13.62
CA ILE A 576 -61.51 9.15 -13.24
C ILE A 576 -61.44 7.65 -12.87
N GLU A 577 -60.72 6.82 -13.63
CA GLU A 577 -60.61 5.38 -13.38
C GLU A 577 -59.86 5.06 -12.07
N SER A 578 -58.90 5.87 -11.71
CA SER A 578 -58.13 5.70 -10.45
C SER A 578 -58.94 5.95 -9.19
N GLY A 579 -60.23 6.27 -9.32
CA GLY A 579 -61.15 6.50 -8.21
C GLY A 579 -61.02 7.85 -7.52
N SER A 580 -60.12 8.72 -8.01
CA SER A 580 -60.09 10.12 -7.68
C SER A 580 -61.44 10.70 -8.15
N SER A 581 -62.32 11.13 -7.23
CA SER A 581 -63.67 11.61 -7.58
C SER A 581 -63.60 12.69 -8.66
N SER A 582 -64.68 12.91 -9.40
CA SER A 582 -64.83 14.00 -10.38
C SER A 582 -64.53 15.42 -9.83
N ALA A 583 -64.16 15.52 -8.55
CA ALA A 583 -63.63 16.68 -7.86
C ALA A 583 -62.10 16.84 -7.98
N ALA A 584 -61.40 15.90 -8.66
CA ALA A 584 -59.94 15.93 -8.83
C ALA A 584 -59.43 16.93 -9.89
N VAL A 585 -60.35 17.63 -10.58
CA VAL A 585 -60.01 18.62 -11.62
C VAL A 585 -60.94 19.85 -11.46
N GLU A 586 -60.38 21.02 -11.61
CA GLU A 586 -61.13 22.25 -11.54
C GLU A 586 -62.17 22.33 -12.69
N PRO A 587 -63.38 22.84 -12.43
CA PRO A 587 -64.40 22.97 -13.48
C PRO A 587 -63.95 23.75 -14.72
N ARG A 588 -63.07 24.73 -14.54
CA ARG A 588 -62.53 25.55 -15.64
C ARG A 588 -61.66 24.70 -16.60
N SER A 589 -60.81 23.80 -16.09
CA SER A 589 -60.01 22.95 -16.89
C SER A 589 -60.77 21.89 -17.66
N LEU A 590 -61.96 21.47 -17.13
CA LEU A 590 -62.91 20.62 -17.86
C LEU A 590 -63.56 21.33 -19.05
N VAL A 591 -63.85 22.61 -18.90
CA VAL A 591 -64.38 23.45 -20.01
C VAL A 591 -63.28 23.63 -21.07
N ALA A 592 -62.03 23.89 -20.67
CA ALA A 592 -60.90 24.01 -21.60
C ALA A 592 -60.68 22.71 -22.37
N LEU A 593 -60.75 21.56 -21.67
CA LEU A 593 -60.58 20.23 -22.30
C LEU A 593 -61.74 19.95 -23.30
N HIS A 594 -62.97 20.25 -22.94
CA HIS A 594 -64.11 20.09 -23.85
C HIS A 594 -63.90 20.89 -25.12
N HIS A 595 -63.58 22.18 -24.99
CA HIS A 595 -63.36 23.07 -26.12
C HIS A 595 -62.19 22.60 -27.03
N ALA A 596 -61.08 22.19 -26.44
CA ALA A 596 -59.91 21.65 -27.17
C ALA A 596 -60.23 20.34 -27.93
N LEU A 597 -61.10 19.47 -27.37
CA LEU A 597 -61.56 18.26 -28.05
C LEU A 597 -62.55 18.54 -29.19
N ASP A 598 -63.42 19.56 -29.04
CA ASP A 598 -64.32 20.00 -30.10
C ASP A 598 -63.52 20.60 -31.28
N GLU A 599 -62.51 21.41 -31.00
CA GLU A 599 -61.61 21.97 -32.04
C GLU A 599 -60.83 20.88 -32.78
N ASP A 600 -60.43 19.81 -32.10
CA ASP A 600 -59.76 18.64 -32.69
C ASP A 600 -60.74 17.70 -33.42
N GLY A 601 -62.08 17.98 -33.42
CA GLY A 601 -63.09 17.16 -34.07
C GLY A 601 -63.42 15.85 -33.36
N LYS A 602 -63.03 15.68 -32.08
CA LYS A 602 -63.24 14.47 -31.25
C LYS A 602 -64.52 14.51 -30.47
N THR A 603 -65.66 14.53 -31.21
CA THR A 603 -67.01 14.71 -30.66
C THR A 603 -67.36 13.67 -29.58
N LYS A 604 -67.00 12.41 -29.73
CA LYS A 604 -67.30 11.36 -28.73
C LYS A 604 -66.60 11.59 -27.40
N GLU A 605 -65.34 12.03 -27.43
CA GLU A 605 -64.55 12.34 -26.25
C GLU A 605 -65.05 13.62 -25.56
N ALA A 606 -65.37 14.62 -26.36
CA ALA A 606 -66.02 15.87 -25.88
C ALA A 606 -67.35 15.59 -25.18
N ASP A 607 -68.22 14.76 -25.78
CA ASP A 607 -69.48 14.33 -25.17
C ASP A 607 -69.31 13.62 -23.82
N PHE A 608 -68.23 12.78 -23.72
CA PHE A 608 -67.89 12.13 -22.45
C PHE A 608 -67.49 13.14 -21.37
N VAL A 609 -66.67 14.13 -21.69
CA VAL A 609 -66.24 15.20 -20.78
C VAL A 609 -67.47 16.01 -20.35
N ALA A 610 -68.39 16.40 -21.29
CA ALA A 610 -69.65 17.12 -21.01
C ALA A 610 -70.57 16.36 -20.05
N LYS A 611 -70.64 15.02 -20.21
CA LYS A 611 -71.40 14.16 -19.30
C LYS A 611 -70.81 14.15 -17.88
N GLN A 612 -69.53 14.15 -17.74
CA GLN A 612 -68.84 14.19 -16.44
C GLN A 612 -69.02 15.59 -15.79
N MET A 613 -68.91 16.66 -16.55
CA MET A 613 -69.24 18.03 -16.05
C MET A 613 -70.62 18.13 -15.46
N ARG A 614 -71.64 17.60 -16.15
CA ARG A 614 -73.01 17.56 -15.65
C ARG A 614 -73.13 16.77 -14.35
N ARG A 615 -72.45 15.63 -14.23
CA ARG A 615 -72.38 14.81 -13.00
C ARG A 615 -71.75 15.56 -11.84
N ALA A 616 -70.65 16.26 -12.09
CA ALA A 616 -69.99 17.08 -11.08
C ALA A 616 -70.87 18.24 -10.59
N ALA A 617 -71.53 18.93 -11.51
CA ALA A 617 -72.44 19.99 -11.17
C ALA A 617 -73.71 19.53 -10.38
N ALA A 618 -74.21 18.31 -10.66
CA ALA A 618 -75.28 17.70 -9.89
C ALA A 618 -74.88 17.38 -8.46
N LYS A 619 -73.63 16.80 -8.27
CA LYS A 619 -73.11 16.46 -6.96
C LYS A 619 -72.81 17.66 -6.06
N ILE A 620 -72.41 18.80 -6.62
CA ILE A 620 -72.30 20.09 -5.90
C ILE A 620 -73.64 20.63 -5.42
N ARG A 621 -74.74 20.41 -6.21
CA ARG A 621 -76.06 20.80 -5.82
C ARG A 621 -76.69 19.93 -4.73
N GLU A 622 -76.24 18.71 -4.54
CA GLU A 622 -76.69 17.81 -3.46
C GLU A 622 -75.93 18.03 -2.15
N THR A 623 -74.77 18.71 -2.17
CA THR A 623 -73.92 18.98 -0.99
C THR A 623 -74.04 20.38 -0.44
N VAL A 624 -74.80 21.30 -1.10
CA VAL A 624 -75.21 22.62 -0.65
C VAL A 624 -76.73 22.56 -0.26
#